data_b20a0d3d2a84d4007a56a503640b6238
#
_entry.id   b20a0d3d2a84d4007a56a503640b6238
#
_cell.length_a   1.000
_cell.length_b   1.000
_cell.length_c   1.000
_cell.angle_alpha   90.00
_cell.angle_beta   90.00
_cell.angle_gamma   90.00
#
_symmetry.space_group_name_H-M   'P 1'
#
loop_
_entity.id
_entity.type
_entity.pdbx_description
1 polymer ?
#
loop_
_entity_poly.entity_id
_entity_poly.type
_entity_poly.pdbx_seq_one_letter_code
_entity_poly.pdbx_strand_id
1 'polypeptide(L)'
;MARVIGEIQKIARMINEDWFNGELPMEQCVWTVQSTPKAYAHFTPYLSYRVHDKDGERGAVEINLGAGTLDRHIEECCASLIHEMTHWYNWLHGVKDCSRNNTYHSKKFRDEAVKHGIAIDYDSKIGWSITSPTDELIEWCADMGLEDFRLGRNEFTAYFGGGATAGNGGITPKITKKGNSHKLICPVCGVSVRFTTKKAPNIMCMDCSEQMIEA
;
A
#
# COMPACT_ATOMS: atom_id res chain seq x y z
N MET A 1 -4.69 8.23 15.00
CA MET A 1 -5.51 7.64 13.93
C MET A 1 -5.96 8.69 12.91
N ALA A 2 -6.64 9.77 13.26
CA ALA A 2 -7.10 10.79 12.31
C ALA A 2 -5.98 11.37 11.42
N ARG A 3 -4.80 11.64 11.98
CA ARG A 3 -3.64 12.10 11.21
C ARG A 3 -3.23 11.11 10.12
N VAL A 4 -3.14 9.83 10.44
CA VAL A 4 -2.75 8.77 9.49
C VAL A 4 -3.79 8.63 8.36
N ILE A 5 -5.07 8.66 8.69
CA ILE A 5 -6.14 8.65 7.67
C ILE A 5 -6.02 9.88 6.76
N GLY A 6 -5.73 11.05 7.32
CA GLY A 6 -5.49 12.26 6.52
C GLY A 6 -4.26 12.15 5.60
N GLU A 7 -3.19 11.52 6.05
CA GLU A 7 -2.01 11.23 5.24
C GLU A 7 -2.33 10.24 4.11
N ILE A 8 -3.06 9.15 4.41
CA ILE A 8 -3.54 8.19 3.40
C ILE A 8 -4.40 8.89 2.34
N GLN A 9 -5.35 9.71 2.77
CA GLN A 9 -6.22 10.46 1.85
C GLN A 9 -5.43 11.43 0.96
N LYS A 10 -4.40 12.08 1.50
CA LYS A 10 -3.51 12.95 0.74
C LYS A 10 -2.76 12.15 -0.33
N ILE A 11 -2.13 11.04 0.06
CA ILE A 11 -1.39 10.17 -0.85
C ILE A 11 -2.33 9.62 -1.92
N ALA A 12 -3.52 9.14 -1.55
CA ALA A 12 -4.49 8.62 -2.50
C ALA A 12 -4.95 9.66 -3.53
N ARG A 13 -5.08 10.95 -3.14
CA ARG A 13 -5.37 12.03 -4.11
C ARG A 13 -4.21 12.23 -5.08
N MET A 14 -2.97 12.23 -4.60
CA MET A 14 -1.78 12.35 -5.46
C MET A 14 -1.70 11.16 -6.44
N ILE A 15 -1.94 9.95 -5.95
CA ILE A 15 -2.03 8.74 -6.78
C ILE A 15 -3.14 8.87 -7.82
N ASN A 16 -4.31 9.38 -7.44
CA ASN A 16 -5.42 9.57 -8.38
C ASN A 16 -5.06 10.53 -9.52
N GLU A 17 -4.44 11.66 -9.20
CA GLU A 17 -4.01 12.64 -10.21
C GLU A 17 -2.95 12.06 -11.16
N ASP A 18 -1.91 11.42 -10.62
CA ASP A 18 -0.74 11.05 -11.41
C ASP A 18 -0.89 9.69 -12.11
N TRP A 19 -1.64 8.75 -11.53
CA TRP A 19 -1.75 7.39 -12.03
C TRP A 19 -3.14 7.01 -12.55
N PHE A 20 -4.20 7.75 -12.18
CA PHE A 20 -5.60 7.52 -12.63
C PHE A 20 -6.19 8.71 -13.36
N ASN A 21 -5.39 9.70 -13.76
CA ASN A 21 -5.83 10.92 -14.45
C ASN A 21 -6.97 11.68 -13.74
N GLY A 22 -7.06 11.59 -12.41
CA GLY A 22 -8.12 12.21 -11.63
C GLY A 22 -9.49 11.55 -11.77
N GLU A 23 -9.59 10.37 -12.36
CA GLU A 23 -10.89 9.75 -12.70
C GLU A 23 -11.64 9.16 -11.49
N LEU A 24 -10.96 8.95 -10.34
CA LEU A 24 -11.63 8.42 -9.16
C LEU A 24 -12.33 9.54 -8.38
N PRO A 25 -13.64 9.42 -8.10
CA PRO A 25 -14.39 10.43 -7.34
C PRO A 25 -14.08 10.34 -5.84
N MET A 26 -12.95 10.91 -5.42
CA MET A 26 -12.34 10.74 -4.09
C MET A 26 -13.29 11.07 -2.93
N GLU A 27 -14.26 11.94 -3.15
CA GLU A 27 -15.30 12.29 -2.17
C GLU A 27 -16.30 11.14 -1.93
N GLN A 28 -16.37 10.17 -2.85
CA GLN A 28 -17.24 8.99 -2.73
C GLN A 28 -16.56 7.81 -2.06
N CYS A 29 -15.37 8.01 -1.47
CA CYS A 29 -14.66 6.96 -0.76
C CYS A 29 -14.49 7.29 0.72
N VAL A 30 -14.83 6.34 1.56
CA VAL A 30 -14.49 6.34 2.99
C VAL A 30 -13.20 5.55 3.19
N TRP A 31 -12.21 6.22 3.74
CA TRP A 31 -10.89 5.65 4.01
C TRP A 31 -10.83 5.17 5.46
N THR A 32 -10.49 3.91 5.65
CA THR A 32 -10.42 3.31 6.98
C THR A 32 -9.07 2.63 7.21
N VAL A 33 -8.72 2.49 8.49
CA VAL A 33 -7.54 1.73 8.94
C VAL A 33 -8.01 0.76 10.01
N GLN A 34 -8.23 -0.47 9.61
CA GLN A 34 -8.73 -1.54 10.48
C GLN A 34 -7.91 -2.80 10.30
N SER A 35 -8.11 -3.76 11.19
CA SER A 35 -7.55 -5.10 11.05
C SER A 35 -8.05 -5.76 9.78
N THR A 36 -7.13 -6.18 8.93
CA THR A 36 -7.44 -6.91 7.70
C THR A 36 -6.68 -8.23 7.70
N PRO A 37 -7.24 -9.28 8.29
CA PRO A 37 -6.57 -10.57 8.36
C PRO A 37 -6.21 -11.09 6.96
N LYS A 38 -4.93 -11.44 6.76
CA LYS A 38 -4.39 -12.02 5.51
C LYS A 38 -4.39 -11.12 4.27
N ALA A 39 -4.66 -9.83 4.41
CA ALA A 39 -4.55 -8.86 3.33
C ALA A 39 -3.87 -7.58 3.83
N TYR A 40 -3.26 -6.84 2.93
CA TYR A 40 -2.66 -5.54 3.22
C TYR A 40 -3.69 -4.41 3.20
N ALA A 41 -4.69 -4.57 2.34
CA ALA A 41 -5.80 -3.65 2.18
C ALA A 41 -7.02 -4.39 1.63
N HIS A 42 -8.16 -3.72 1.49
CA HIS A 42 -9.28 -4.20 0.70
C HIS A 42 -10.17 -3.06 0.21
N PHE A 43 -10.73 -3.24 -0.96
CA PHE A 43 -11.81 -2.43 -1.53
C PHE A 43 -13.14 -3.13 -1.35
N THR A 44 -14.18 -2.37 -0.98
CA THR A 44 -15.55 -2.88 -0.86
C THR A 44 -16.36 -2.47 -2.10
N PRO A 45 -16.69 -3.41 -3.03
CA PRO A 45 -17.28 -3.11 -4.34
C PRO A 45 -18.79 -2.83 -4.28
N TYR A 46 -19.24 -2.05 -3.33
CA TYR A 46 -20.60 -1.54 -3.18
C TYR A 46 -20.62 -0.31 -2.27
N LEU A 47 -21.69 0.45 -2.30
CA LEU A 47 -21.85 1.65 -1.46
C LEU A 47 -22.13 1.23 0.00
N SER A 48 -21.04 0.96 0.74
CA SER A 48 -21.06 0.43 2.11
C SER A 48 -21.40 1.48 3.16
N TYR A 49 -21.21 2.76 2.82
CA TYR A 49 -21.51 3.88 3.71
C TYR A 49 -22.60 4.79 3.14
N ARG A 50 -23.35 5.40 4.03
CA ARG A 50 -24.19 6.55 3.76
C ARG A 50 -23.55 7.78 4.39
N VAL A 51 -23.20 8.75 3.58
CA VAL A 51 -22.59 10.00 4.01
C VAL A 51 -23.67 11.08 3.96
N HIS A 52 -23.88 11.74 5.08
CA HIS A 52 -24.76 12.87 5.21
C HIS A 52 -23.92 14.14 5.31
N ASP A 53 -24.08 15.04 4.39
CA ASP A 53 -23.42 16.33 4.39
C ASP A 53 -24.41 17.45 4.03
N LYS A 54 -23.90 18.66 3.83
CA LYS A 54 -24.73 19.84 3.48
C LYS A 54 -25.49 19.70 2.16
N ASP A 55 -25.01 18.81 1.27
CA ASP A 55 -25.57 18.60 -0.06
C ASP A 55 -26.56 17.41 -0.08
N GLY A 56 -26.76 16.74 1.06
CA GLY A 56 -27.71 15.66 1.24
C GLY A 56 -27.09 14.31 1.63
N GLU A 57 -27.82 13.22 1.34
CA GLU A 57 -27.34 11.85 1.56
C GLU A 57 -26.75 11.28 0.27
N ARG A 58 -25.55 10.68 0.36
CA ARG A 58 -24.93 9.96 -0.74
C ARG A 58 -24.31 8.65 -0.26
N GLY A 59 -24.24 7.67 -1.16
CA GLY A 59 -23.51 6.44 -0.93
C GLY A 59 -22.01 6.64 -1.08
N ALA A 60 -21.21 5.86 -0.35
CA ALA A 60 -19.77 5.84 -0.52
C ALA A 60 -19.23 4.40 -0.45
N VAL A 61 -18.19 4.14 -1.24
CA VAL A 61 -17.40 2.91 -1.17
C VAL A 61 -16.41 2.97 -0.01
N GLU A 62 -15.74 1.86 0.29
CA GLU A 62 -14.69 1.82 1.30
C GLU A 62 -13.39 1.30 0.69
N ILE A 63 -12.29 1.98 1.02
CA ILE A 63 -10.94 1.41 0.94
C ILE A 63 -10.37 1.36 2.35
N ASN A 64 -10.02 0.16 2.80
CA ASN A 64 -9.41 -0.07 4.09
C ASN A 64 -7.95 -0.49 3.93
N LEU A 65 -7.05 0.14 4.69
CA LEU A 65 -5.67 -0.34 4.83
C LEU A 65 -5.54 -1.13 6.14
N GLY A 66 -4.81 -2.24 6.06
CA GLY A 66 -4.55 -3.10 7.20
C GLY A 66 -3.70 -2.40 8.27
N ALA A 67 -4.27 -2.21 9.45
CA ALA A 67 -3.58 -1.53 10.55
C ALA A 67 -2.29 -2.23 11.00
N GLY A 68 -2.20 -3.54 10.82
CA GLY A 68 -1.02 -4.34 11.18
C GLY A 68 0.09 -4.35 10.13
N THR A 69 -0.08 -3.64 9.02
CA THR A 69 0.85 -3.67 7.89
C THR A 69 1.20 -2.28 7.35
N LEU A 70 0.84 -1.23 8.08
CA LEU A 70 1.16 0.15 7.73
C LEU A 70 2.61 0.54 8.01
N ASP A 71 3.33 -0.24 8.81
CA ASP A 71 4.75 -0.03 9.13
C ASP A 71 5.70 -0.58 8.06
N ARG A 72 5.17 -0.98 6.90
CA ARG A 72 5.94 -1.30 5.69
C ARG A 72 6.53 -0.03 5.08
N HIS A 73 7.47 -0.20 4.15
CA HIS A 73 7.95 0.92 3.35
C HIS A 73 6.81 1.62 2.61
N ILE A 74 6.93 2.94 2.46
CA ILE A 74 5.85 3.76 1.90
C ILE A 74 5.48 3.35 0.47
N GLU A 75 6.44 2.95 -0.35
CA GLU A 75 6.20 2.46 -1.70
C GLU A 75 5.39 1.16 -1.73
N GLU A 76 5.54 0.28 -0.73
CA GLU A 76 4.72 -0.93 -0.59
C GLU A 76 3.29 -0.57 -0.14
N CYS A 77 3.15 0.45 0.69
CA CYS A 77 1.85 0.99 1.09
C CYS A 77 1.15 1.66 -0.09
N CYS A 78 1.88 2.43 -0.90
CA CYS A 78 1.37 3.04 -2.13
C CYS A 78 0.97 1.97 -3.16
N ALA A 79 1.77 0.92 -3.34
CA ALA A 79 1.41 -0.19 -4.22
C ALA A 79 0.12 -0.89 -3.76
N SER A 80 -0.08 -1.05 -2.45
CA SER A 80 -1.33 -1.58 -1.90
C SER A 80 -2.51 -0.63 -2.10
N LEU A 81 -2.31 0.68 -2.00
CA LEU A 81 -3.33 1.69 -2.32
C LEU A 81 -3.73 1.62 -3.78
N ILE A 82 -2.76 1.61 -4.70
CA ILE A 82 -3.00 1.52 -6.15
C ILE A 82 -3.76 0.23 -6.48
N HIS A 83 -3.43 -0.89 -5.82
CA HIS A 83 -4.15 -2.16 -5.98
C HIS A 83 -5.65 -1.99 -5.69
N GLU A 84 -6.01 -1.42 -4.54
CA GLU A 84 -7.41 -1.23 -4.17
C GLU A 84 -8.10 -0.13 -5.01
N MET A 85 -7.37 0.91 -5.37
CA MET A 85 -7.86 1.96 -6.27
C MET A 85 -8.11 1.41 -7.70
N THR A 86 -7.32 0.43 -8.15
CA THR A 86 -7.55 -0.28 -9.42
C THR A 86 -8.86 -1.09 -9.37
N HIS A 87 -9.16 -1.75 -8.26
CA HIS A 87 -10.47 -2.40 -8.09
C HIS A 87 -11.61 -1.39 -8.15
N TRP A 88 -11.44 -0.24 -7.51
CA TRP A 88 -12.42 0.83 -7.55
C TRP A 88 -12.61 1.39 -8.97
N TYR A 89 -11.52 1.63 -9.68
CA TYR A 89 -11.53 2.05 -11.09
C TYR A 89 -12.29 1.05 -11.96
N ASN A 90 -11.95 -0.23 -11.87
CA ASN A 90 -12.62 -1.30 -12.59
C ASN A 90 -14.13 -1.38 -12.25
N TRP A 91 -14.48 -1.23 -10.98
CA TRP A 91 -15.87 -1.22 -10.53
C TRP A 91 -16.66 -0.06 -11.13
N LEU A 92 -16.10 1.15 -11.18
CA LEU A 92 -16.72 2.33 -11.80
C LEU A 92 -16.97 2.11 -13.30
N HIS A 93 -16.07 1.39 -13.96
CA HIS A 93 -16.16 1.09 -15.41
C HIS A 93 -16.93 -0.21 -15.71
N GLY A 94 -17.56 -0.84 -14.72
CA GLY A 94 -18.32 -2.08 -14.89
C GLY A 94 -17.46 -3.28 -15.28
N VAL A 95 -16.15 -3.24 -15.02
CA VAL A 95 -15.22 -4.32 -15.30
C VAL A 95 -15.20 -5.29 -14.13
N LYS A 96 -15.63 -6.53 -14.37
CA LYS A 96 -15.49 -7.61 -13.39
C LYS A 96 -14.06 -8.13 -13.42
N ASP A 97 -13.28 -7.75 -12.46
CA ASP A 97 -11.86 -8.05 -12.35
C ASP A 97 -11.52 -9.19 -11.37
N CYS A 98 -12.47 -9.58 -10.51
CA CYS A 98 -12.35 -10.67 -9.56
C CYS A 98 -13.44 -11.75 -9.75
N SER A 99 -13.16 -12.93 -9.22
CA SER A 99 -14.07 -14.08 -9.11
C SER A 99 -13.95 -14.75 -7.72
N ARG A 100 -14.68 -15.85 -7.47
CA ARG A 100 -14.64 -16.59 -6.20
C ARG A 100 -14.88 -15.67 -4.99
N ASN A 101 -15.98 -14.93 -5.00
CA ASN A 101 -16.32 -13.96 -3.97
C ASN A 101 -15.19 -12.93 -3.74
N ASN A 102 -14.68 -12.36 -4.84
CA ASN A 102 -13.63 -11.33 -4.88
C ASN A 102 -12.26 -11.78 -4.33
N THR A 103 -12.02 -13.09 -4.20
CA THR A 103 -10.74 -13.60 -3.70
C THR A 103 -9.76 -13.98 -4.81
N TYR A 104 -10.19 -14.09 -6.06
CA TYR A 104 -9.36 -14.51 -7.18
C TYR A 104 -9.31 -13.43 -8.25
N HIS A 105 -8.14 -12.81 -8.45
CA HIS A 105 -7.90 -11.72 -9.38
C HIS A 105 -7.67 -12.24 -10.79
N SER A 106 -8.37 -11.65 -11.75
CA SER A 106 -8.31 -12.03 -13.17
C SER A 106 -7.16 -11.32 -13.89
N LYS A 107 -6.93 -11.70 -15.15
CA LYS A 107 -6.02 -10.96 -16.04
C LYS A 107 -6.47 -9.51 -16.27
N LYS A 108 -7.79 -9.24 -16.24
CA LYS A 108 -8.30 -7.87 -16.39
C LYS A 108 -7.81 -6.96 -15.27
N PHE A 109 -7.78 -7.48 -14.03
CA PHE A 109 -7.20 -6.76 -12.90
C PHE A 109 -5.72 -6.45 -13.16
N ARG A 110 -4.92 -7.48 -13.48
CA ARG A 110 -3.49 -7.32 -13.78
C ARG A 110 -3.25 -6.27 -14.85
N ASP A 111 -3.95 -6.40 -15.97
CA ASP A 111 -3.72 -5.55 -17.15
C ASP A 111 -4.04 -4.08 -16.85
N GLU A 112 -5.00 -3.83 -15.96
CA GLU A 112 -5.31 -2.47 -15.50
C GLU A 112 -4.30 -1.99 -14.45
N ALA A 113 -4.01 -2.80 -13.44
CA ALA A 113 -3.09 -2.46 -12.36
C ALA A 113 -1.68 -2.09 -12.86
N VAL A 114 -1.19 -2.80 -13.87
CA VAL A 114 0.12 -2.49 -14.51
C VAL A 114 0.13 -1.12 -15.16
N LYS A 115 -0.98 -0.66 -15.75
CA LYS A 115 -1.08 0.71 -16.31
C LYS A 115 -0.98 1.79 -15.23
N HIS A 116 -1.35 1.45 -14.01
CA HIS A 116 -1.30 2.35 -12.85
C HIS A 116 -0.02 2.19 -12.02
N GLY A 117 1.06 1.67 -12.62
CA GLY A 117 2.42 1.74 -12.06
C GLY A 117 2.77 0.71 -11.01
N ILE A 118 2.03 -0.40 -10.89
CA ILE A 118 2.38 -1.51 -10.00
C ILE A 118 2.68 -2.79 -10.77
N ALA A 119 3.60 -3.59 -10.22
CA ALA A 119 3.88 -4.93 -10.75
C ALA A 119 2.97 -5.96 -10.10
N ILE A 120 2.47 -6.89 -10.93
CA ILE A 120 1.52 -7.93 -10.51
C ILE A 120 2.04 -9.31 -10.91
N ASP A 121 2.21 -10.17 -9.92
CA ASP A 121 2.56 -11.57 -10.10
C ASP A 121 1.37 -12.51 -9.85
N TYR A 122 1.51 -13.73 -10.37
CA TYR A 122 0.47 -14.75 -10.33
C TYR A 122 0.66 -15.73 -9.17
N ASP A 123 -0.43 -16.00 -8.46
CA ASP A 123 -0.55 -17.09 -7.51
C ASP A 123 -1.73 -18.00 -7.88
N SER A 124 -1.56 -19.31 -7.79
CA SER A 124 -2.58 -20.28 -8.21
C SER A 124 -3.88 -20.25 -7.40
N LYS A 125 -3.84 -19.75 -6.16
CA LYS A 125 -4.98 -19.70 -5.23
C LYS A 125 -5.77 -18.39 -5.36
N ILE A 126 -5.05 -17.27 -5.52
CA ILE A 126 -5.61 -15.91 -5.51
C ILE A 126 -5.51 -15.18 -6.85
N GLY A 127 -4.93 -15.83 -7.87
CA GLY A 127 -4.80 -15.27 -9.21
C GLY A 127 -3.70 -14.22 -9.32
N TRP A 128 -3.91 -13.20 -10.12
CA TRP A 128 -2.99 -12.09 -10.37
C TRP A 128 -3.11 -11.04 -9.26
N SER A 129 -2.60 -11.34 -8.08
CA SER A 129 -2.79 -10.56 -6.86
C SER A 129 -1.52 -10.22 -6.09
N ILE A 130 -0.38 -10.84 -6.42
CA ILE A 130 0.88 -10.52 -5.76
C ILE A 130 1.36 -9.18 -6.28
N THR A 131 1.28 -8.17 -5.44
CA THR A 131 1.56 -6.78 -5.78
C THR A 131 2.92 -6.34 -5.23
N SER A 132 3.69 -5.65 -6.06
CA SER A 132 4.93 -4.99 -5.67
C SER A 132 5.07 -3.64 -6.36
N PRO A 133 5.80 -2.68 -5.73
CA PRO A 133 6.09 -1.40 -6.36
C PRO A 133 7.01 -1.62 -7.57
N THR A 134 6.81 -0.82 -8.63
CA THR A 134 7.76 -0.68 -9.74
C THR A 134 8.86 0.32 -9.38
N ASP A 135 9.95 0.32 -10.13
CA ASP A 135 11.00 1.33 -9.95
C ASP A 135 10.44 2.75 -10.14
N GLU A 136 9.52 2.92 -11.10
CA GLU A 136 8.83 4.19 -11.35
C GLU A 136 8.00 4.65 -10.13
N LEU A 137 7.28 3.75 -9.48
CA LEU A 137 6.53 4.08 -8.25
C LEU A 137 7.47 4.42 -7.10
N ILE A 138 8.61 3.75 -6.98
CA ILE A 138 9.63 4.04 -5.96
C ILE A 138 10.19 5.44 -6.16
N GLU A 139 10.56 5.79 -7.39
CA GLU A 139 11.04 7.13 -7.76
C GLU A 139 9.96 8.18 -7.48
N TRP A 140 8.73 7.95 -7.90
CA TRP A 140 7.60 8.83 -7.62
C TRP A 140 7.40 9.08 -6.11
N CYS A 141 7.46 8.04 -5.27
CA CYS A 141 7.36 8.20 -3.81
C CYS A 141 8.47 9.10 -3.25
N ALA A 142 9.70 8.94 -3.78
CA ALA A 142 10.83 9.75 -3.38
C ALA A 142 10.69 11.22 -3.81
N ASP A 143 10.26 11.46 -5.05
CA ASP A 143 10.05 12.81 -5.61
C ASP A 143 8.94 13.56 -4.88
N MET A 144 7.87 12.85 -4.47
CA MET A 144 6.78 13.40 -3.67
C MET A 144 7.16 13.59 -2.18
N GLY A 145 8.37 13.19 -1.78
CA GLY A 145 8.85 13.30 -0.41
C GLY A 145 8.03 12.50 0.60
N LEU A 146 7.50 11.34 0.19
CA LEU A 146 6.69 10.50 1.06
C LEU A 146 7.58 9.77 2.07
N GLU A 147 7.11 9.71 3.32
CA GLU A 147 7.77 8.99 4.40
C GLU A 147 6.96 7.76 4.82
N ASP A 148 7.65 6.77 5.40
CA ASP A 148 7.00 5.58 5.97
C ASP A 148 6.01 5.98 7.06
N PHE A 149 4.85 5.33 7.08
CA PHE A 149 3.90 5.52 8.17
C PHE A 149 4.53 5.07 9.49
N ARG A 150 4.51 5.94 10.50
CA ARG A 150 5.03 5.66 11.84
C ARG A 150 3.94 5.06 12.75
N LEU A 151 3.10 4.21 12.17
CA LEU A 151 2.01 3.55 12.87
C LEU A 151 1.87 2.12 12.36
N GLY A 152 2.06 1.16 13.25
CA GLY A 152 1.71 -0.24 13.04
C GLY A 152 0.91 -0.73 14.24
N ARG A 153 -0.09 -1.55 14.00
CA ARG A 153 -0.81 -2.26 15.04
C ARG A 153 -0.18 -3.63 15.24
N ASN A 154 0.18 -3.97 16.46
CA ASN A 154 0.54 -5.34 16.80
C ASN A 154 -0.70 -6.23 16.64
N GLU A 155 -0.85 -6.84 15.45
CA GLU A 155 -1.90 -7.81 15.22
C GLU A 155 -1.52 -9.13 15.86
N PHE A 156 -2.43 -9.68 16.62
CA PHE A 156 -2.18 -10.91 17.36
C PHE A 156 -1.96 -12.08 16.39
N THR A 157 -0.84 -12.78 16.54
CA THR A 157 -0.41 -13.89 15.68
C THR A 157 -1.38 -15.07 15.57
N ALA A 158 -2.45 -15.09 16.36
CA ALA A 158 -3.52 -16.09 16.29
C ALA A 158 -4.20 -16.15 14.90
N TYR A 159 -4.19 -15.06 14.13
CA TYR A 159 -4.78 -15.01 12.79
C TYR A 159 -3.85 -15.52 11.69
N PHE A 160 -2.54 -15.62 11.95
CA PHE A 160 -1.53 -16.03 10.96
C PHE A 160 -1.01 -17.46 11.17
N GLY A 161 -1.77 -18.31 11.84
CA GLY A 161 -1.57 -19.77 11.81
C GLY A 161 -0.35 -20.27 12.56
N GLY A 162 -0.25 -19.96 13.83
CA GLY A 162 0.66 -20.63 14.75
C GLY A 162 -0.05 -20.87 16.06
N GLY A 163 -0.25 -22.14 16.43
CA GLY A 163 -0.92 -22.53 17.67
C GLY A 163 -0.33 -21.79 18.88
N ALA A 164 -1.16 -20.96 19.50
CA ALA A 164 -0.78 -20.27 20.74
C ALA A 164 -0.95 -21.26 21.89
N THR A 165 0.14 -21.78 22.41
CA THR A 165 0.19 -22.22 23.79
C THR A 165 0.23 -20.97 24.66
N ALA A 166 -0.77 -20.81 25.53
CA ALA A 166 -0.77 -19.80 26.57
C ALA A 166 0.41 -20.09 27.51
N GLY A 167 1.50 -19.34 27.33
CA GLY A 167 2.71 -19.37 28.15
C GLY A 167 3.19 -17.94 28.33
N ASN A 168 3.30 -17.54 29.58
CA ASN A 168 3.78 -16.26 30.07
C ASN A 168 5.17 -15.96 29.50
N GLY A 169 5.26 -15.19 28.44
CA GLY A 169 6.53 -14.81 27.80
C GLY A 169 6.34 -13.62 26.88
N GLY A 170 7.17 -12.60 27.08
CA GLY A 170 7.12 -11.33 26.39
C GLY A 170 6.93 -11.46 24.87
N ILE A 171 6.05 -10.64 24.34
CA ILE A 171 5.73 -10.56 22.93
C ILE A 171 6.94 -9.98 22.21
N THR A 172 7.77 -10.82 21.60
CA THR A 172 8.69 -10.37 20.58
C THR A 172 7.85 -10.16 19.30
N PRO A 173 7.77 -8.93 18.77
CA PRO A 173 7.12 -8.73 17.49
C PRO A 173 7.84 -9.56 16.45
N LYS A 174 7.11 -10.48 15.80
CA LYS A 174 7.64 -11.16 14.63
C LYS A 174 7.73 -10.09 13.55
N ILE A 175 8.94 -9.61 13.34
CA ILE A 175 9.25 -8.69 12.24
C ILE A 175 8.78 -9.39 10.97
N THR A 176 7.68 -8.89 10.38
CA THR A 176 7.31 -9.24 9.00
C THR A 176 8.53 -8.97 8.15
N LYS A 177 8.86 -9.86 7.23
CA LYS A 177 10.01 -9.67 6.35
C LYS A 177 9.93 -8.26 5.81
N LYS A 178 10.91 -7.42 6.15
CA LYS A 178 11.09 -6.12 5.53
C LYS A 178 10.98 -6.33 4.04
N GLY A 179 10.24 -5.47 3.35
CA GLY A 179 10.22 -5.45 1.89
C GLY A 179 11.65 -5.44 1.35
N ASN A 180 11.84 -5.84 0.11
CA ASN A 180 13.17 -5.88 -0.52
C ASN A 180 13.79 -4.49 -0.73
N SER A 181 13.15 -3.42 -0.27
CA SER A 181 13.66 -2.05 -0.40
C SER A 181 14.60 -1.73 0.75
N HIS A 182 15.81 -1.35 0.40
CA HIS A 182 16.89 -0.92 1.29
C HIS A 182 17.14 0.56 1.09
N LYS A 183 17.69 1.22 2.10
CA LYS A 183 17.96 2.65 2.06
C LYS A 183 19.45 2.91 2.24
N LEU A 184 20.02 3.73 1.35
CA LEU A 184 21.32 4.35 1.56
C LEU A 184 21.13 5.81 1.99
N ILE A 185 21.98 6.28 2.87
CA ILE A 185 21.94 7.66 3.37
C ILE A 185 23.34 8.26 3.27
N CYS A 186 23.41 9.53 2.88
CA CYS A 186 24.64 10.28 2.97
C CYS A 186 24.93 10.63 4.44
N PRO A 187 26.10 10.27 4.99
CA PRO A 187 26.42 10.55 6.38
C PRO A 187 26.61 12.03 6.69
N VAL A 188 26.79 12.86 5.67
CA VAL A 188 27.03 14.30 5.82
C VAL A 188 25.75 15.12 5.69
N CYS A 189 25.00 14.98 4.58
CA CYS A 189 23.83 15.82 4.32
C CYS A 189 22.49 15.13 4.58
N GLY A 190 22.47 13.81 4.86
CA GLY A 190 21.24 13.07 5.13
C GLY A 190 20.39 12.74 3.89
N VAL A 191 20.80 13.17 2.69
CA VAL A 191 20.14 12.75 1.44
C VAL A 191 20.13 11.23 1.37
N SER A 192 19.01 10.65 0.96
CA SER A 192 18.85 9.20 0.94
C SER A 192 18.37 8.70 -0.41
N VAL A 193 18.81 7.49 -0.76
CA VAL A 193 18.42 6.74 -1.96
C VAL A 193 17.95 5.36 -1.54
N ARG A 194 16.84 4.88 -2.12
CA ARG A 194 16.35 3.51 -1.90
C ARG A 194 16.79 2.60 -3.05
N PHE A 195 16.99 1.32 -2.74
CA PHE A 195 17.35 0.31 -3.72
C PHE A 195 16.68 -1.03 -3.38
N THR A 196 16.44 -1.86 -4.40
CA THR A 196 15.73 -3.14 -4.27
C THR A 196 16.64 -4.36 -4.52
N THR A 197 17.88 -4.13 -4.91
CA THR A 197 18.84 -5.22 -5.18
C THR A 197 19.35 -5.85 -3.89
N LYS A 198 19.64 -7.16 -3.90
CA LYS A 198 20.17 -7.88 -2.73
C LYS A 198 21.51 -7.36 -2.24
N LYS A 199 22.26 -6.65 -3.08
CA LYS A 199 23.55 -6.04 -2.74
C LYS A 199 23.41 -4.53 -2.87
N ALA A 200 23.82 -3.82 -1.83
CA ALA A 200 23.86 -2.37 -1.84
C ALA A 200 24.69 -1.85 -3.02
N PRO A 201 24.13 -0.97 -3.85
CA PRO A 201 24.90 -0.33 -4.90
C PRO A 201 25.93 0.63 -4.29
N ASN A 202 27.04 0.81 -4.98
CA ASN A 202 28.07 1.74 -4.57
C ASN A 202 27.70 3.13 -5.11
N ILE A 203 27.09 3.96 -4.27
CA ILE A 203 26.60 5.30 -4.64
C ILE A 203 27.32 6.35 -3.84
N MET A 204 27.75 7.42 -4.52
CA MET A 204 28.33 8.62 -3.91
C MET A 204 27.32 9.77 -3.91
N CYS A 205 27.25 10.48 -2.81
CA CYS A 205 26.56 11.77 -2.76
C CYS A 205 27.41 12.81 -3.51
N MET A 206 26.88 13.33 -4.60
CA MET A 206 27.63 14.29 -5.44
C MET A 206 27.84 15.64 -4.73
N ASP A 207 26.92 16.04 -3.85
CA ASP A 207 27.00 17.31 -3.12
C ASP A 207 28.08 17.29 -2.03
N CYS A 208 28.31 16.13 -1.40
CA CYS A 208 29.26 15.98 -0.30
C CYS A 208 30.53 15.23 -0.68
N SER A 209 30.58 14.63 -1.89
CA SER A 209 31.63 13.71 -2.33
C SER A 209 31.91 12.56 -1.36
N GLU A 210 30.86 12.12 -0.64
CA GLU A 210 30.91 11.04 0.36
C GLU A 210 30.15 9.81 -0.10
N GLN A 211 30.67 8.65 0.28
CA GLN A 211 29.99 7.39 -0.01
C GLN A 211 28.76 7.24 0.86
N MET A 212 27.63 6.89 0.24
CA MET A 212 26.39 6.62 0.95
C MET A 212 26.49 5.28 1.68
N ILE A 213 25.95 5.22 2.89
CA ILE A 213 25.96 4.04 3.78
C ILE A 213 24.56 3.50 3.94
N GLU A 214 24.43 2.20 4.19
CA GLU A 214 23.14 1.54 4.47
C GLU A 214 22.59 2.00 5.84
N ALA A 215 21.30 2.39 5.85
CA ALA A 215 20.60 2.95 7.01
C ALA A 215 19.75 1.92 7.75
#